data_e39225323c60a9be3a9a1d2fabff5f22
#
_entry.id   e39225323c60a9be3a9a1d2fabff5f22
#
_cell.length_a   1.000
_cell.length_b   1.000
_cell.length_c   1.000
_cell.angle_alpha   90.00
_cell.angle_beta   90.00
_cell.angle_gamma   90.00
#
_symmetry.space_group_name_H-M   'P 1'
#
loop_
_entity.id
_entity.type
_entity.pdbx_description
1 polymer ?
#
loop_
_entity_poly.entity_id
_entity_poly.type
_entity_poly.pdbx_seq_one_letter_code
_entity_poly.pdbx_strand_id
1 'polypeptide(L)' 'MITKVIFVVALIMPNGEYITKSLVVEACPSIKQVGDHYERRIRDGEIRDWNATCFVMQFEEKDWT' A
#
# COMPACT_ATOMS: atom_id res chain seq x y z
N MET A 1 5.78 -13.99 19.33
CA MET A 1 5.60 -13.80 17.88
C MET A 1 4.99 -12.44 17.62
N ILE A 2 5.59 -11.67 16.72
CA ILE A 2 5.09 -10.35 16.34
C ILE A 2 4.52 -10.44 14.94
N THR A 3 3.31 -9.95 14.78
CA THR A 3 2.66 -9.89 13.46
C THR A 3 2.62 -8.45 13.00
N LYS A 4 3.12 -8.18 11.81
CA LYS A 4 3.07 -6.85 11.19
C LYS A 4 2.40 -6.96 9.84
N VAL A 5 1.58 -5.98 9.53
CA VAL A 5 0.89 -5.87 8.24
C VAL A 5 1.52 -4.70 7.50
N ILE A 6 2.01 -4.96 6.30
CA ILE A 6 2.64 -3.94 5.47
C ILE A 6 1.79 -3.73 4.23
N PHE A 7 1.35 -2.50 4.06
CA PHE A 7 0.54 -2.09 2.92
C PHE A 7 1.43 -1.32 1.94
N VAL A 8 1.54 -1.83 0.71
CA VAL A 8 2.38 -1.24 -0.33
C VAL A 8 1.48 -0.70 -1.43
N VAL A 9 1.68 0.56 -1.77
CA VAL A 9 0.95 1.23 -2.84
C VAL A 9 1.93 1.68 -3.91
N ALA A 10 1.61 1.37 -5.15
CA ALA A 10 2.38 1.83 -6.31
C ALA A 10 1.50 2.78 -7.13
N LEU A 11 2.04 3.93 -7.43
CA LEU A 11 1.35 4.96 -8.21
C LEU A 11 2.10 5.21 -9.51
N ILE A 12 1.35 5.32 -10.60
CA ILE A 12 1.91 5.69 -11.89
C ILE A 12 1.44 7.11 -12.19
N MET A 13 2.40 8.03 -12.29
CA MET A 13 2.12 9.44 -12.53
C MET A 13 1.81 9.68 -14.00
N PRO A 14 1.13 10.80 -14.31
CA PRO A 14 0.78 11.10 -15.71
C PRO A 14 1.98 11.21 -16.64
N ASN A 15 3.16 11.55 -16.11
CA ASN A 15 4.39 11.63 -16.90
C ASN A 15 5.09 10.29 -17.06
N GLY A 16 4.51 9.19 -16.54
CA GLY A 16 5.09 7.86 -16.58
C GLY A 16 5.99 7.52 -15.40
N GLU A 17 6.16 8.43 -14.46
CA GLU A 17 6.97 8.19 -13.28
C GLU A 17 6.28 7.20 -12.35
N TYR A 18 7.07 6.34 -11.72
CA TYR A 18 6.58 5.29 -10.85
C TYR A 18 6.99 5.57 -9.41
N ILE A 19 6.00 5.66 -8.53
CA ILE A 19 6.23 5.94 -7.11
C ILE A 19 5.68 4.79 -6.28
N THR A 20 6.50 4.27 -5.36
CA THR A 20 6.10 3.20 -4.46
C THR A 20 6.17 3.70 -3.02
N LYS A 21 5.12 3.41 -2.25
CA LYS A 21 5.06 3.74 -0.83
C LYS A 21 4.69 2.51 -0.04
N SER A 22 5.31 2.34 1.13
CA SER A 22 4.97 1.25 2.03
C SER A 22 4.66 1.80 3.42
N LEU A 23 3.65 1.22 4.06
CA LEU A 23 3.17 1.65 5.36
C LEU A 23 2.95 0.43 6.25
N VAL A 24 3.32 0.55 7.52
CA VAL A 24 2.97 -0.47 8.51
C VAL A 24 1.61 -0.12 9.07
N VAL A 25 0.66 -1.04 8.97
CA VAL A 25 -0.72 -0.83 9.41
C VAL A 25 -1.15 -1.96 10.33
N GLU A 26 -2.22 -1.77 11.07
CA GLU A 26 -2.72 -2.80 11.97
C GLU A 26 -3.47 -3.89 11.24
N ALA A 27 -4.12 -3.54 10.15
CA ALA A 27 -4.87 -4.49 9.32
C ALA A 27 -4.89 -4.00 7.87
N CYS A 28 -5.10 -4.93 6.95
CA CYS A 28 -5.21 -4.59 5.54
C CYS A 28 -6.41 -3.67 5.31
N PRO A 29 -6.21 -2.51 4.69
CA PRO A 29 -7.32 -1.61 4.39
C PRO A 29 -8.25 -2.23 3.34
N SER A 30 -9.49 -1.76 3.31
CA SER A 30 -10.45 -2.19 2.32
C SER A 30 -10.02 -1.73 0.93
N ILE A 31 -9.93 -2.66 0.00
CA ILE A 31 -9.57 -2.34 -1.40
C ILE A 31 -10.59 -1.36 -2.00
N LYS A 32 -11.85 -1.48 -1.61
CA LYS A 32 -12.88 -0.57 -2.09
C LYS A 32 -12.63 0.86 -1.66
N GLN A 33 -12.27 1.07 -0.39
CA GLN A 33 -11.98 2.42 0.12
C GLN A 33 -10.73 2.99 -0.51
N VAL A 34 -9.70 2.16 -0.64
CA VAL A 34 -8.45 2.57 -1.28
C VAL A 34 -8.68 2.91 -2.74
N GLY A 35 -9.46 2.07 -3.43
CA GLY A 35 -9.80 2.29 -4.83
C GLY A 35 -10.57 3.58 -5.04
N ASP A 36 -11.57 3.86 -4.20
CA ASP A 36 -12.34 5.09 -4.31
C ASP A 36 -11.46 6.31 -4.15
N HIS A 37 -10.49 6.25 -3.23
CA HIS A 37 -9.56 7.35 -2.98
C HIS A 37 -8.68 7.63 -4.20
N TYR A 38 -8.11 6.58 -4.80
CA TYR A 38 -7.19 6.73 -5.93
C TYR A 38 -7.91 6.97 -7.25
N GLU A 39 -9.12 6.43 -7.42
CA GLU A 39 -9.92 6.71 -8.62
C GLU A 39 -10.26 8.18 -8.72
N ARG A 40 -10.52 8.81 -7.58
CA ARG A 40 -10.76 10.26 -7.54
C ARG A 40 -9.52 11.02 -8.01
N ARG A 41 -8.34 10.56 -7.63
CA ARG A 41 -7.07 11.18 -8.08
C ARG A 41 -6.83 10.97 -9.57
N ILE A 42 -7.21 9.81 -10.09
CA ILE A 42 -7.13 9.56 -11.53
C ILE A 42 -8.05 10.51 -12.28
N ARG A 43 -9.25 10.69 -11.76
CA ARG A 43 -10.23 11.59 -12.38
C ARG A 43 -9.74 13.04 -12.40
N ASP A 44 -9.03 13.45 -11.35
CA ASP A 44 -8.48 14.81 -11.26
C ASP A 44 -7.18 14.97 -12.04
N GLY A 45 -6.65 13.91 -12.62
CA GLY A 45 -5.41 13.95 -13.39
C GLY A 45 -4.14 13.95 -12.57
N GLU A 46 -4.23 13.69 -11.28
CA GLU A 46 -3.05 13.68 -10.40
C GLU A 46 -2.19 12.43 -10.59
N ILE A 47 -2.84 11.28 -10.87
CA ILE A 47 -2.14 10.03 -11.15
C ILE A 47 -2.77 9.38 -12.37
N ARG A 48 -2.02 8.49 -13.02
CA ARG A 48 -2.49 7.77 -14.19
C ARG A 48 -3.12 6.44 -13.81
N ASP A 49 -2.49 5.74 -12.85
CA ASP A 49 -2.95 4.43 -12.42
C ASP A 49 -2.39 4.15 -11.02
N TRP A 50 -2.89 3.10 -10.40
CA TRP A 50 -2.44 2.71 -9.07
C TRP A 50 -2.52 1.20 -8.91
N ASN A 51 -1.74 0.69 -7.95
CA ASN A 51 -1.81 -0.71 -7.56
C ASN A 51 -1.52 -0.79 -6.06
N ALA A 52 -2.09 -1.77 -5.38
CA ALA A 52 -1.91 -1.91 -3.95
C ALA A 52 -1.78 -3.39 -3.59
N THR A 53 -0.91 -3.67 -2.63
CA THR A 53 -0.68 -5.03 -2.15
C THR A 53 -0.54 -4.97 -0.63
N CYS A 54 -1.06 -6.00 0.05
CA CYS A 54 -0.97 -6.10 1.49
C CYS A 54 -0.22 -7.39 1.85
N PHE A 55 0.80 -7.26 2.71
CA PHE A 55 1.57 -8.39 3.18
C PHE A 55 1.43 -8.54 4.69
N VAL A 56 1.25 -9.77 5.13
CA VAL A 56 1.29 -10.10 6.56
C VAL A 56 2.60 -10.80 6.85
N MET A 57 3.39 -10.23 7.75
CA MET A 57 4.68 -10.77 8.13
C MET A 57 4.68 -11.12 9.60
N GLN A 58 5.24 -12.29 9.93
CA GLN A 58 5.35 -12.76 11.30
C GLN A 58 6.82 -12.93 11.67
N PHE A 59 7.16 -12.45 12.86
CA PHE A 59 8.53 -12.51 13.38
C PHE A 59 8.52 -13.21 14.74
N GLU A 60 9.53 -14.03 14.98
CA GLU A 60 9.71 -14.68 16.29
C GLU A 60 10.69 -13.86 17.12
N GLU A 61 10.24 -13.40 18.30
CA GLU A 61 11.07 -12.58 19.16
C GLU A 61 12.21 -13.35 19.81
N LYS A 62 11.98 -14.61 20.11
CA LYS A 62 12.96 -15.42 20.85
C LYS A 62 14.29 -15.60 20.13
N ASP A 63 14.33 -15.35 18.85
CA ASP A 63 15.53 -15.50 18.05
C ASP A 63 16.53 -14.36 18.23
N TRP A 64 16.18 -13.39 19.04
CA TRP A 64 16.98 -12.20 19.24
C TRP A 64 17.91 -12.25 20.45
N THR A 65 18.04 -13.38 21.06
CA THR A 65 18.93 -13.55 22.22
C THR A 65 20.36 -13.88 21.85
#